data_bb179e2700a6833ccdf951b601ea5ab7
#
_entry.id   bb179e2700a6833ccdf951b601ea5ab7
#
_cell.length_a   1.000
_cell.length_b   1.000
_cell.length_c   1.000
_cell.angle_alpha   90.00
_cell.angle_beta   90.00
_cell.angle_gamma   90.00
#
_symmetry.space_group_name_H-M   'P 1'
#
loop_
_entity.id
_entity.type
_entity.pdbx_description
1 polymer ?
#
loop_
_entity_poly.entity_id
_entity_poly.type
_entity_poly.pdbx_seq_one_letter_code
_entity_poly.pdbx_strand_id
1 'polypeptide(L)'
;MEVIQSFTIDHTRLKPGIYVSREDKGFTTFDLRITEPNQEPAVAPAAMHSMEHLMATWFRNSEAKEDVVYVGPMGCLTGMYIIMTGEYTVEDMRRLTIECLEWILTQTEVPATRPEACGNYLLHDLPMCKWESARYLDRLQHDFHCEYTKLQITLEDGKVFADA
;
A
#
# COMPACT_ATOMS: atom_id res chain seq x y z
N MET A 1 -3.75 16.86 -22.33
CA MET A 1 -3.42 16.66 -20.90
C MET A 1 -2.51 15.44 -20.85
N GLU A 2 -1.38 15.49 -20.14
CA GLU A 2 -0.51 14.32 -20.03
C GLU A 2 -1.16 13.24 -19.15
N VAL A 3 -0.95 11.98 -19.52
CA VAL A 3 -1.44 10.84 -18.73
C VAL A 3 -0.55 10.66 -17.52
N ILE A 4 -1.12 10.60 -16.32
CA ILE A 4 -0.36 10.34 -15.11
C ILE A 4 0.05 8.86 -15.04
N GLN A 5 1.21 8.59 -14.47
CA GLN A 5 1.84 7.27 -14.46
C GLN A 5 0.93 6.17 -13.87
N SER A 6 0.18 6.47 -12.81
CA SER A 6 -0.75 5.52 -12.20
C SER A 6 -1.88 5.03 -13.11
N PHE A 7 -2.21 5.80 -14.16
CA PHE A 7 -3.23 5.40 -15.14
C PHE A 7 -2.67 4.55 -16.30
N THR A 8 -1.36 4.34 -16.33
CA THR A 8 -0.70 3.48 -17.33
C THR A 8 -0.56 2.03 -16.89
N ILE A 9 -1.01 1.69 -15.70
CA ILE A 9 -0.92 0.33 -15.13
C ILE A 9 -2.22 -0.41 -15.42
N ASP A 10 -2.10 -1.64 -15.92
CA ASP A 10 -3.25 -2.53 -16.12
C ASP A 10 -3.73 -3.11 -14.77
N HIS A 11 -4.75 -2.46 -14.20
CA HIS A 11 -5.33 -2.88 -12.94
C HIS A 11 -6.16 -4.17 -13.02
N THR A 12 -6.44 -4.69 -14.22
CA THR A 12 -7.11 -5.99 -14.39
C THR A 12 -6.13 -7.16 -14.28
N ARG A 13 -4.82 -6.87 -14.34
CA ARG A 13 -3.73 -7.85 -14.26
C ARG A 13 -2.81 -7.62 -13.06
N LEU A 14 -3.07 -6.58 -12.26
CA LEU A 14 -2.27 -6.22 -11.11
C LEU A 14 -2.55 -7.18 -9.96
N LYS A 15 -1.52 -7.90 -9.52
CA LYS A 15 -1.59 -8.86 -8.40
C LYS A 15 -1.18 -8.20 -7.08
N PRO A 16 -1.59 -8.75 -5.93
CA PRO A 16 -1.02 -8.36 -4.65
C PRO A 16 0.50 -8.53 -4.63
N GLY A 17 1.21 -7.53 -4.07
CA GLY A 17 2.67 -7.52 -4.10
C GLY A 17 3.23 -6.18 -3.67
N ILE A 18 4.48 -5.90 -4.02
CA ILE A 18 5.13 -4.60 -3.80
C ILE A 18 5.78 -4.15 -5.09
N TYR A 19 5.53 -2.90 -5.47
CA TYR A 19 5.99 -2.34 -6.74
C TYR A 19 6.65 -0.99 -6.53
N VAL A 20 7.66 -0.67 -7.33
CA VAL A 20 8.12 0.72 -7.46
C VAL A 20 7.11 1.47 -8.32
N SER A 21 6.31 2.31 -7.67
CA SER A 21 5.30 3.12 -8.36
C SER A 21 5.95 4.27 -9.10
N ARG A 22 6.87 4.98 -8.43
CA ARG A 22 7.52 6.17 -8.97
C ARG A 22 8.79 6.50 -8.23
N GLU A 23 9.77 7.04 -8.97
CA GLU A 23 10.97 7.64 -8.42
C GLU A 23 11.02 9.13 -8.81
N ASP A 24 11.08 10.02 -7.83
CA ASP A 24 11.08 11.46 -8.02
C ASP A 24 12.04 12.16 -7.06
N LYS A 25 13.01 12.91 -7.59
CA LYS A 25 13.85 13.83 -6.81
C LYS A 25 14.45 13.23 -5.55
N GLY A 26 14.86 11.97 -5.60
CA GLY A 26 15.44 11.24 -4.45
C GLY A 26 14.41 10.61 -3.53
N PHE A 27 13.14 10.56 -3.92
CA PHE A 27 12.08 9.83 -3.24
C PHE A 27 11.65 8.63 -4.09
N THR A 28 11.45 7.48 -3.44
CA THR A 28 10.83 6.31 -4.06
C THR A 28 9.47 6.07 -3.43
N THR A 29 8.43 6.01 -4.28
CA THR A 29 7.08 5.63 -3.86
C THR A 29 6.87 4.16 -4.14
N PHE A 30 6.65 3.38 -3.09
CA PHE A 30 6.30 1.97 -3.17
C PHE A 30 4.78 1.79 -3.08
N ASP A 31 4.25 1.00 -4.02
CA ASP A 31 2.87 0.52 -4.02
C ASP A 31 2.83 -0.83 -3.31
N LEU A 32 2.26 -0.86 -2.12
CA LEU A 32 1.98 -2.07 -1.36
C LEU A 32 0.57 -2.53 -1.73
N ARG A 33 0.46 -3.39 -2.75
CA ARG A 33 -0.84 -3.87 -3.24
C ARG A 33 -1.32 -5.04 -2.41
N ILE A 34 -2.37 -4.81 -1.60
CA ILE A 34 -2.89 -5.75 -0.61
C ILE A 34 -3.90 -6.71 -1.23
N THR A 35 -4.81 -6.18 -2.03
CA THR A 35 -5.88 -6.94 -2.70
C THR A 35 -5.73 -6.88 -4.21
N GLU A 36 -6.23 -7.89 -4.93
CA GLU A 36 -6.26 -7.91 -6.39
C GLU A 36 -7.34 -6.94 -6.90
N PRO A 37 -6.97 -5.82 -7.56
CA PRO A 37 -7.94 -4.82 -7.97
C PRO A 37 -9.00 -5.39 -8.91
N ASN A 38 -10.26 -5.01 -8.69
CA ASN A 38 -11.42 -5.40 -9.49
C ASN A 38 -11.74 -6.92 -9.53
N GLN A 39 -10.95 -7.77 -8.89
CA GLN A 39 -11.14 -9.22 -8.83
C GLN A 39 -11.61 -9.67 -7.44
N GLU A 40 -11.16 -9.01 -6.40
CA GLU A 40 -11.57 -9.28 -5.02
C GLU A 40 -12.04 -8.00 -4.31
N PRO A 41 -12.76 -8.10 -3.20
CA PRO A 41 -13.18 -6.93 -2.43
C PRO A 41 -11.98 -6.09 -1.98
N ALA A 42 -12.10 -4.76 -2.07
CA ALA A 42 -11.16 -3.85 -1.47
C ALA A 42 -11.20 -3.97 0.06
N VAL A 43 -10.11 -3.60 0.72
CA VAL A 43 -10.03 -3.59 2.19
C VAL A 43 -11.10 -2.65 2.76
N ALA A 44 -11.84 -3.09 3.76
CA ALA A 44 -12.87 -2.27 4.41
C ALA A 44 -12.24 -0.99 5.00
N PRO A 45 -12.88 0.19 4.88
CA PRO A 45 -12.30 1.47 5.31
C PRO A 45 -11.80 1.48 6.76
N ALA A 46 -12.52 0.86 7.69
CA ALA A 46 -12.11 0.79 9.09
C ALA A 46 -10.87 -0.10 9.31
N ALA A 47 -10.76 -1.20 8.55
CA ALA A 47 -9.57 -2.05 8.57
C ALA A 47 -8.36 -1.36 7.95
N MET A 48 -8.56 -0.66 6.82
CA MET A 48 -7.51 0.10 6.15
C MET A 48 -6.98 1.24 7.04
N HIS A 49 -7.86 1.98 7.72
CA HIS A 49 -7.48 3.03 8.66
C HIS A 49 -6.70 2.47 9.86
N SER A 50 -7.11 1.30 10.38
CA SER A 50 -6.35 0.62 11.43
C SER A 50 -4.97 0.18 10.94
N MET A 51 -4.89 -0.34 9.70
CA MET A 51 -3.63 -0.73 9.09
C MET A 51 -2.70 0.47 8.87
N GLU A 52 -3.24 1.62 8.44
CA GLU A 52 -2.48 2.86 8.30
C GLU A 52 -1.80 3.25 9.62
N HIS A 53 -2.57 3.32 10.72
CA HIS A 53 -2.02 3.67 12.04
C HIS A 53 -0.92 2.70 12.49
N LEU A 54 -1.16 1.40 12.32
CA LEU A 54 -0.21 0.37 12.73
C LEU A 54 1.05 0.38 11.85
N MET A 55 0.91 0.43 10.53
CA MET A 55 2.06 0.48 9.62
C MET A 55 2.86 1.77 9.80
N ALA A 56 2.21 2.93 9.88
CA ALA A 56 2.88 4.20 10.11
C ALA A 56 3.66 4.19 11.44
N THR A 57 3.08 3.61 12.48
CA THR A 57 3.75 3.44 13.78
C THR A 57 4.97 2.54 13.66
N TRP A 58 4.83 1.37 13.03
CA TRP A 58 5.92 0.41 12.91
C TRP A 58 7.07 0.97 12.06
N PHE A 59 6.78 1.46 10.85
CA PHE A 59 7.80 1.96 9.94
C PHE A 59 8.59 3.13 10.55
N ARG A 60 7.93 4.04 11.27
CA ARG A 60 8.59 5.18 11.95
C ARG A 60 9.32 4.79 13.23
N ASN A 61 9.28 3.53 13.64
CA ASN A 61 10.07 2.97 14.75
C ASN A 61 11.00 1.84 14.32
N SER A 62 11.02 1.48 13.02
CA SER A 62 11.89 0.47 12.45
C SER A 62 13.31 0.98 12.20
N GLU A 63 14.17 0.13 11.69
CA GLU A 63 15.51 0.50 11.22
C GLU A 63 15.49 1.56 10.09
N ALA A 64 14.40 1.61 9.30
CA ALA A 64 14.22 2.54 8.19
C ALA A 64 13.59 3.89 8.60
N LYS A 65 13.39 4.15 9.89
CA LYS A 65 12.61 5.29 10.42
C LYS A 65 13.02 6.66 9.88
N GLU A 66 14.32 6.88 9.66
CA GLU A 66 14.85 8.18 9.20
C GLU A 66 14.53 8.43 7.71
N ASP A 67 14.25 7.36 6.95
CA ASP A 67 13.97 7.42 5.52
C ASP A 67 12.47 7.40 5.19
N VAL A 68 11.61 7.16 6.19
CA VAL A 68 10.15 7.11 5.98
C VAL A 68 9.57 8.51 5.87
N VAL A 69 9.15 8.87 4.67
CA VAL A 69 8.51 10.17 4.38
C VAL A 69 7.01 10.12 4.60
N TYR A 70 6.36 9.08 4.07
CA TYR A 70 4.91 8.93 4.14
C TYR A 70 4.49 7.47 4.15
N VAL A 71 3.44 7.18 4.91
CA VAL A 71 2.70 5.91 4.89
C VAL A 71 1.22 6.25 4.85
N GLY A 72 0.48 5.74 3.90
CA GLY A 72 -0.95 6.02 3.83
C GLY A 72 -1.70 5.21 2.76
N PRO A 73 -3.02 5.08 2.89
CA PRO A 73 -3.84 4.26 2.02
C PRO A 73 -4.03 4.89 0.63
N MET A 74 -4.26 4.04 -0.36
CA MET A 74 -4.75 4.46 -1.66
C MET A 74 -6.26 4.74 -1.58
N GLY A 75 -6.74 5.74 -2.32
CA GLY A 75 -8.16 6.07 -2.38
C GLY A 75 -9.07 4.94 -2.87
N CYS A 76 -8.52 3.98 -3.62
CA CYS A 76 -9.23 2.77 -4.07
C CYS A 76 -9.33 1.66 -3.00
N LEU A 77 -8.65 1.82 -1.86
CA LEU A 77 -8.60 0.87 -0.74
C LEU A 77 -8.08 -0.54 -1.11
N THR A 78 -7.33 -0.66 -2.19
CA THR A 78 -6.71 -1.94 -2.59
C THR A 78 -5.25 -2.07 -2.20
N GLY A 79 -4.68 -1.03 -1.59
CA GLY A 79 -3.29 -1.01 -1.15
C GLY A 79 -2.93 0.27 -0.41
N MET A 80 -1.64 0.39 -0.10
CA MET A 80 -1.05 1.54 0.56
C MET A 80 0.17 2.05 -0.21
N TYR A 81 0.48 3.33 -0.04
CA TYR A 81 1.75 3.89 -0.47
C TYR A 81 2.68 4.08 0.71
N ILE A 82 3.95 3.72 0.49
CA ILE A 82 5.05 4.14 1.35
C ILE A 82 6.02 4.93 0.49
N ILE A 83 6.35 6.15 0.95
CA ILE A 83 7.34 7.01 0.29
C ILE A 83 8.59 7.01 1.16
N MET A 84 9.71 6.65 0.54
CA MET A 84 11.01 6.54 1.18
C MET A 84 12.02 7.49 0.56
N THR A 85 12.94 8.00 1.37
CA THR A 85 14.25 8.50 0.90
C THR A 85 15.25 7.34 0.91
N GLY A 86 16.47 7.60 0.40
CA GLY A 86 17.51 6.56 0.35
C GLY A 86 17.30 5.52 -0.76
N GLU A 87 18.17 4.54 -0.76
CA GLU A 87 18.17 3.48 -1.78
C GLU A 87 17.57 2.20 -1.20
N TYR A 88 16.27 2.00 -1.46
CA TYR A 88 15.53 0.79 -1.07
C TYR A 88 15.13 0.02 -2.32
N THR A 89 15.42 -1.28 -2.32
CA THR A 89 14.93 -2.22 -3.32
C THR A 89 13.52 -2.71 -2.98
N VAL A 90 12.84 -3.31 -3.94
CA VAL A 90 11.56 -3.98 -3.69
C VAL A 90 11.72 -5.10 -2.66
N GLU A 91 12.86 -5.81 -2.65
CA GLU A 91 13.12 -6.89 -1.69
C GLU A 91 13.36 -6.36 -0.27
N ASP A 92 14.02 -5.19 -0.12
CA ASP A 92 14.13 -4.51 1.18
C ASP A 92 12.75 -4.15 1.71
N MET A 93 11.90 -3.58 0.86
CA MET A 93 10.53 -3.23 1.22
C MET A 93 9.65 -4.45 1.52
N ARG A 94 9.88 -5.56 0.80
CA ARG A 94 9.22 -6.84 1.10
C ARG A 94 9.58 -7.34 2.48
N ARG A 95 10.86 -7.37 2.82
CA ARG A 95 11.34 -7.78 4.16
C ARG A 95 10.75 -6.89 5.25
N LEU A 96 10.86 -5.57 5.13
CA LEU A 96 10.32 -4.61 6.10
C LEU A 96 8.80 -4.75 6.24
N THR A 97 8.09 -4.95 5.14
CA THR A 97 6.63 -5.12 5.17
C THR A 97 6.23 -6.44 5.84
N ILE A 98 6.93 -7.53 5.59
CA ILE A 98 6.71 -8.81 6.28
C ILE A 98 6.88 -8.65 7.80
N GLU A 99 7.99 -8.07 8.25
CA GLU A 99 8.25 -7.80 9.67
C GLU A 99 7.15 -6.91 10.30
N CYS A 100 6.70 -5.88 9.57
CA CYS A 100 5.61 -5.02 9.98
C CYS A 100 4.29 -5.79 10.14
N LEU A 101 3.93 -6.61 9.16
CA LEU A 101 2.70 -7.41 9.19
C LEU A 101 2.71 -8.45 10.32
N GLU A 102 3.84 -9.11 10.53
CA GLU A 102 4.03 -10.04 11.67
C GLU A 102 3.83 -9.30 12.99
N TRP A 103 4.39 -8.09 13.14
CA TRP A 103 4.16 -7.26 14.32
C TRP A 103 2.69 -6.85 14.46
N ILE A 104 1.99 -6.44 13.39
CA ILE A 104 0.56 -6.11 13.42
C ILE A 104 -0.27 -7.28 13.98
N LEU A 105 0.06 -8.51 13.61
CA LEU A 105 -0.66 -9.69 14.09
C LEU A 105 -0.56 -9.90 15.62
N THR A 106 0.47 -9.35 16.26
CA THR A 106 0.64 -9.41 17.72
C THR A 106 -0.13 -8.31 18.47
N GLN A 107 -0.56 -7.25 17.80
CA GLN A 107 -1.15 -6.08 18.47
C GLN A 107 -2.54 -6.39 19.04
N THR A 108 -2.84 -5.80 20.18
CA THR A 108 -4.15 -5.90 20.87
C THR A 108 -4.98 -4.62 20.77
N GLU A 109 -4.39 -3.53 20.30
CA GLU A 109 -5.03 -2.24 20.11
C GLU A 109 -4.42 -1.50 18.91
N VAL A 110 -5.14 -0.53 18.37
CA VAL A 110 -4.64 0.39 17.34
C VAL A 110 -4.13 1.65 18.03
N PRO A 111 -2.89 2.09 17.75
CA PRO A 111 -2.34 3.28 18.37
C PRO A 111 -3.10 4.56 17.99
N ALA A 112 -3.12 5.54 18.88
CA ALA A 112 -3.68 6.89 18.67
C ALA A 112 -5.19 6.92 18.33
N THR A 113 -5.99 5.96 18.78
CA THR A 113 -7.44 5.89 18.58
C THR A 113 -8.22 6.76 19.58
N ARG A 114 -7.91 8.07 19.60
CA ARG A 114 -8.57 9.06 20.46
C ARG A 114 -8.77 10.37 19.71
N PRO A 115 -9.78 11.19 20.07
CA PRO A 115 -10.16 12.37 19.29
C PRO A 115 -9.05 13.42 19.14
N GLU A 116 -8.11 13.49 20.09
CA GLU A 116 -6.99 14.44 20.04
C GLU A 116 -5.90 14.00 19.04
N ALA A 117 -5.83 12.71 18.69
CA ALA A 117 -4.75 12.13 17.92
C ALA A 117 -5.19 11.62 16.53
N CYS A 118 -6.48 11.43 16.30
CA CYS A 118 -7.03 10.90 15.06
C CYS A 118 -8.28 11.66 14.63
N GLY A 119 -8.32 12.06 13.36
CA GLY A 119 -9.44 12.80 12.78
C GLY A 119 -10.75 11.99 12.68
N ASN A 120 -10.68 10.67 12.78
CA ASN A 120 -11.85 9.77 12.82
C ASN A 120 -11.58 8.55 13.70
N TYR A 121 -11.34 8.78 14.98
CA TYR A 121 -10.92 7.79 15.95
C TYR A 121 -11.90 6.63 16.18
N LEU A 122 -13.16 6.77 15.74
CA LEU A 122 -14.18 5.72 15.82
C LEU A 122 -14.15 4.75 14.61
N LEU A 123 -13.47 5.13 13.52
CA LEU A 123 -13.39 4.33 12.30
C LEU A 123 -12.19 3.38 12.35
N HIS A 124 -12.22 2.38 13.22
CA HIS A 124 -11.19 1.35 13.34
C HIS A 124 -11.79 -0.05 13.45
N ASP A 125 -11.11 -1.03 12.85
CA ASP A 125 -11.45 -2.46 12.93
C ASP A 125 -10.15 -3.28 12.99
N LEU A 126 -9.62 -3.49 14.19
CA LEU A 126 -8.40 -4.27 14.39
C LEU A 126 -8.56 -5.75 13.99
N PRO A 127 -9.65 -6.45 14.32
CA PRO A 127 -9.85 -7.82 13.88
C PRO A 127 -9.78 -7.99 12.36
N MET A 128 -10.49 -7.15 11.61
CA MET A 128 -10.46 -7.19 10.14
C MET A 128 -9.09 -6.75 9.60
N CYS A 129 -8.46 -5.74 10.19
CA CYS A 129 -7.08 -5.34 9.86
C CYS A 129 -6.10 -6.51 10.00
N LYS A 130 -6.18 -7.27 11.09
CA LYS A 130 -5.33 -8.47 11.30
C LYS A 130 -5.61 -9.56 10.27
N TRP A 131 -6.87 -9.77 9.91
CA TRP A 131 -7.23 -10.74 8.88
C TRP A 131 -6.65 -10.36 7.51
N GLU A 132 -6.78 -9.10 7.09
CA GLU A 132 -6.18 -8.59 5.84
C GLU A 132 -4.64 -8.64 5.90
N SER A 133 -4.07 -8.31 7.06
CA SER A 133 -2.62 -8.38 7.27
C SER A 133 -2.09 -9.80 7.12
N ALA A 134 -2.80 -10.80 7.67
CA ALA A 134 -2.42 -12.21 7.54
C ALA A 134 -2.50 -12.70 6.08
N ARG A 135 -3.53 -12.30 5.34
CA ARG A 135 -3.66 -12.60 3.90
C ARG A 135 -2.54 -11.97 3.08
N TYR A 136 -2.23 -10.72 3.34
CA TYR A 136 -1.17 -10.02 2.61
C TYR A 136 0.20 -10.59 2.96
N LEU A 137 0.46 -10.92 4.23
CA LEU A 137 1.67 -11.61 4.67
C LEU A 137 1.88 -12.93 3.91
N ASP A 138 0.86 -13.77 3.82
CA ASP A 138 0.91 -15.03 3.08
C ASP A 138 1.28 -14.81 1.60
N ARG A 139 0.70 -13.82 0.95
CA ARG A 139 1.01 -13.44 -0.44
C ARG A 139 2.44 -12.97 -0.61
N LEU A 140 2.94 -12.12 0.28
CA LEU A 140 4.32 -11.66 0.23
C LEU A 140 5.32 -12.80 0.44
N GLN A 141 4.96 -13.83 1.21
CA GLN A 141 5.82 -14.97 1.49
C GLN A 141 5.80 -16.02 0.37
N HIS A 142 4.63 -16.28 -0.25
CA HIS A 142 4.45 -17.45 -1.12
C HIS A 142 4.05 -17.14 -2.56
N ASP A 143 3.53 -15.94 -2.85
CA ASP A 143 3.05 -15.51 -4.19
C ASP A 143 3.39 -14.03 -4.45
N PHE A 144 4.69 -13.73 -4.43
CA PHE A 144 5.18 -12.34 -4.49
C PHE A 144 5.28 -11.81 -5.91
N HIS A 145 4.66 -10.65 -6.16
CA HIS A 145 4.70 -9.92 -7.41
C HIS A 145 5.32 -8.52 -7.22
N CYS A 146 6.11 -8.07 -8.21
CA CYS A 146 6.79 -6.78 -8.16
C CYS A 146 6.92 -6.05 -9.50
N GLU A 147 6.36 -6.59 -10.59
CA GLU A 147 6.43 -6.01 -11.91
C GLU A 147 5.05 -5.62 -12.44
N TYR A 148 4.89 -4.35 -12.81
CA TYR A 148 3.66 -3.87 -13.43
C TYR A 148 3.49 -4.35 -14.86
N THR A 149 2.28 -4.75 -15.22
CA THR A 149 1.84 -4.78 -16.60
C THR A 149 1.34 -3.38 -16.97
N LYS A 150 1.89 -2.80 -18.05
CA LYS A 150 1.51 -1.46 -18.52
C LYS A 150 0.48 -1.57 -19.65
N LEU A 151 -0.49 -0.65 -19.63
CA LEU A 151 -1.43 -0.43 -20.70
C LEU A 151 -0.76 0.35 -21.86
N GLN A 152 -1.14 0.05 -23.10
CA GLN A 152 -1.01 1.01 -24.20
C GLN A 152 -2.17 1.99 -24.08
N ILE A 153 -1.88 3.29 -24.00
CA ILE A 153 -2.89 4.31 -23.76
C ILE A 153 -2.91 5.27 -24.93
N THR A 154 -4.08 5.42 -25.55
CA THR A 154 -4.39 6.45 -26.55
C THR A 154 -5.15 7.59 -25.90
N LEU A 155 -4.95 8.81 -26.42
CA LEU A 155 -5.70 10.01 -26.04
C LEU A 155 -6.66 10.35 -27.19
N GLU A 156 -7.96 10.19 -26.95
CA GLU A 156 -9.01 10.67 -27.85
C GLU A 156 -9.83 11.75 -27.15
N ASP A 157 -10.02 12.91 -27.79
CA ASP A 157 -10.81 14.04 -27.31
C ASP A 157 -10.49 14.46 -25.85
N GLY A 158 -9.21 14.35 -25.46
CA GLY A 158 -8.76 14.68 -24.11
C GLY A 158 -9.14 13.64 -23.03
N LYS A 159 -9.71 12.51 -23.41
CA LYS A 159 -9.96 11.36 -22.53
C LYS A 159 -8.87 10.31 -22.70
N VAL A 160 -8.62 9.58 -21.64
CA VAL A 160 -7.66 8.47 -21.63
C VAL A 160 -8.42 7.16 -21.78
N PHE A 161 -8.05 6.39 -22.81
CA PHE A 161 -8.58 5.05 -23.04
C PHE A 161 -7.43 4.05 -23.05
N ALA A 162 -7.66 2.87 -22.52
CA ALA A 162 -6.78 1.73 -22.71
C ALA A 162 -7.11 1.09 -24.07
N ASP A 163 -6.08 0.78 -24.86
CA ASP A 163 -6.25 -0.01 -26.06
C ASP A 163 -6.63 -1.45 -25.66
N ALA A 164 -7.61 -2.02 -26.37
CA ALA A 164 -8.11 -3.37 -26.14
C ALA A 164 -7.12 -4.46 -26.59
#